data_86d63851b02bd070b7a469ce643d0771
#
_entry.id   86d63851b02bd070b7a469ce643d0771
#
_cell.length_a   1.000
_cell.length_b   1.000
_cell.length_c   1.000
_cell.angle_alpha   90.00
_cell.angle_beta   90.00
_cell.angle_gamma   90.00
#
_symmetry.space_group_name_H-M   'P 1'
#
loop_
_entity.id
_entity.type
_entity.pdbx_description
1 polymer ?
#
loop_
_entity_poly.entity_id
_entity_poly.type
_entity_poly.pdbx_seq_one_letter_code
_entity_poly.pdbx_strand_id
1 'polypeptide(L)'
;MAALGVRSRGELVMSAADPITQERVYRALKADYLAGLFHAGEKLEIQDIADRHGSSKTPVREAACRLMGEGLVEPDSAGGFRVTLAPPLVLIHLYAWNAHLLLSLAQKMKKSVLSQTLDRFSRSGFGTTPVEIATLTGSIFLALAESTGNPEAVATVAQINDRLFYPRVAGAAKVKEAAKELRTMTNSAVADVHKSIHRRIESYHERRIVHQQKIIQILAQEALEQ
;
A
#
# COMPACT_ATOMS: atom_id res chain seq x y z
N MET A 1 20.29 -69.21 -9.99
CA MET A 1 20.63 -67.86 -10.51
C MET A 1 19.53 -66.94 -10.11
N ALA A 2 19.76 -66.11 -9.10
CA ALA A 2 18.79 -65.19 -8.54
C ALA A 2 18.92 -63.81 -9.20
N ALA A 3 17.82 -63.33 -9.78
CA ALA A 3 17.75 -61.99 -10.35
C ALA A 3 17.43 -60.97 -9.25
N LEU A 4 18.40 -60.09 -8.97
CA LEU A 4 18.25 -58.96 -8.09
C LEU A 4 17.37 -57.90 -8.75
N GLY A 5 16.16 -57.71 -8.23
CA GLY A 5 15.30 -56.59 -8.60
C GLY A 5 15.84 -55.28 -7.99
N VAL A 6 16.27 -54.36 -8.83
CA VAL A 6 16.59 -52.99 -8.45
C VAL A 6 15.27 -52.24 -8.16
N ARG A 7 15.04 -51.90 -6.89
CA ARG A 7 14.00 -50.96 -6.50
C ARG A 7 14.46 -49.56 -6.88
N SER A 8 13.77 -48.94 -7.83
CA SER A 8 13.90 -47.54 -8.15
C SER A 8 13.53 -46.71 -6.91
N ARG A 9 14.46 -45.89 -6.44
CA ARG A 9 14.20 -44.79 -5.49
C ARG A 9 13.21 -43.85 -6.14
N GLY A 10 12.01 -43.81 -5.59
CA GLY A 10 11.07 -42.73 -5.88
C GLY A 10 11.69 -41.42 -5.43
N GLU A 11 12.13 -40.61 -6.38
CA GLU A 11 12.42 -39.22 -6.13
C GLU A 11 11.14 -38.55 -5.63
N LEU A 12 11.17 -38.14 -4.35
CA LEU A 12 10.25 -37.14 -3.84
C LEU A 12 10.59 -35.84 -4.60
N VAL A 13 9.98 -35.66 -5.76
CA VAL A 13 9.89 -34.37 -6.40
C VAL A 13 8.97 -33.53 -5.51
N MET A 14 9.56 -32.85 -4.54
CA MET A 14 8.89 -31.70 -3.96
C MET A 14 8.68 -30.74 -5.13
N SER A 15 7.45 -30.65 -5.59
CA SER A 15 7.01 -29.69 -6.60
C SER A 15 7.15 -28.29 -5.99
N ALA A 16 8.37 -27.74 -6.02
CA ALA A 16 8.55 -26.32 -5.86
C ALA A 16 7.73 -25.65 -6.97
N ALA A 17 6.82 -24.79 -6.61
CA ALA A 17 6.06 -24.05 -7.60
C ALA A 17 7.03 -23.33 -8.53
N ASP A 18 6.81 -23.45 -9.86
CA ASP A 18 7.64 -22.78 -10.85
C ASP A 18 7.79 -21.29 -10.51
N PRO A 19 9.02 -20.73 -10.51
CA PRO A 19 9.27 -19.31 -10.22
C PRO A 19 8.39 -18.34 -10.99
N ILE A 20 8.04 -18.68 -12.23
CA ILE A 20 7.11 -17.88 -13.06
C ILE A 20 5.71 -17.89 -12.45
N THR A 21 5.24 -19.03 -11.97
CA THR A 21 3.93 -19.14 -11.30
C THR A 21 3.92 -18.41 -9.96
N GLN A 22 4.99 -18.50 -9.18
CA GLN A 22 5.13 -17.78 -7.89
C GLN A 22 5.06 -16.26 -8.10
N GLU A 23 5.82 -15.74 -9.06
CA GLU A 23 5.82 -14.29 -9.34
C GLU A 23 4.47 -13.82 -9.90
N ARG A 24 3.82 -14.61 -10.77
CA ARG A 24 2.49 -14.32 -11.30
C ARG A 24 1.45 -14.22 -10.18
N VAL A 25 1.43 -15.20 -9.28
CA VAL A 25 0.47 -15.26 -8.17
C VAL A 25 0.72 -14.12 -7.17
N TYR A 26 1.99 -13.83 -6.86
CA TYR A 26 2.32 -12.69 -6.00
C TYR A 26 1.82 -11.37 -6.60
N ARG A 27 2.09 -11.10 -7.88
CA ARG A 27 1.61 -9.87 -8.55
C ARG A 27 0.08 -9.80 -8.57
N ALA A 28 -0.58 -10.92 -8.84
CA ALA A 28 -2.03 -10.99 -8.85
C ALA A 28 -2.63 -10.72 -7.47
N LEU A 29 -2.11 -11.35 -6.41
CA LEU A 29 -2.57 -11.13 -5.04
C LEU A 29 -2.31 -9.69 -4.57
N LYS A 30 -1.15 -9.12 -4.93
CA LYS A 30 -0.85 -7.71 -4.65
C LYS A 30 -1.77 -6.75 -5.41
N ALA A 31 -2.11 -7.08 -6.66
CA ALA A 31 -3.09 -6.31 -7.43
C ALA A 31 -4.49 -6.37 -6.80
N ASP A 32 -4.94 -7.54 -6.33
CA ASP A 32 -6.20 -7.70 -5.59
C ASP A 32 -6.23 -6.82 -4.32
N TYR A 33 -5.11 -6.81 -3.56
CA TYR A 33 -4.95 -5.95 -2.39
C TYR A 33 -5.13 -4.47 -2.76
N LEU A 34 -4.42 -3.99 -3.77
CA LEU A 34 -4.46 -2.58 -4.21
C LEU A 34 -5.73 -2.21 -5.00
N ALA A 35 -6.51 -3.20 -5.44
CA ALA A 35 -7.86 -3.00 -5.97
C ALA A 35 -8.92 -2.88 -4.87
N GLY A 36 -8.55 -3.10 -3.59
CA GLY A 36 -9.48 -3.03 -2.47
C GLY A 36 -10.44 -4.21 -2.41
N LEU A 37 -10.03 -5.39 -2.95
CA LEU A 37 -10.87 -6.59 -2.91
C LEU A 37 -10.92 -7.25 -1.52
N PHE A 38 -10.11 -6.78 -0.60
CA PHE A 38 -10.09 -7.20 0.80
C PHE A 38 -10.45 -6.04 1.72
N HIS A 39 -10.68 -6.36 3.01
CA HIS A 39 -10.85 -5.35 4.06
C HIS A 39 -9.67 -5.40 5.04
N ALA A 40 -9.35 -4.28 5.68
CA ALA A 40 -8.34 -4.27 6.73
C ALA A 40 -8.75 -5.23 7.88
N GLY A 41 -7.83 -6.11 8.28
CA GLY A 41 -8.08 -7.17 9.27
C GLY A 41 -8.77 -8.42 8.72
N GLU A 42 -9.19 -8.45 7.45
CA GLU A 42 -9.84 -9.60 6.83
C GLU A 42 -8.88 -10.78 6.68
N LYS A 43 -9.36 -11.98 7.02
CA LYS A 43 -8.61 -13.22 6.82
C LYS A 43 -8.53 -13.56 5.33
N LEU A 44 -7.34 -13.96 4.87
CA LEU A 44 -7.13 -14.40 3.50
C LEU A 44 -7.53 -15.87 3.33
N GLU A 45 -8.59 -16.10 2.58
CA GLU A 45 -9.04 -17.46 2.27
C GLU A 45 -8.20 -18.01 1.10
N ILE A 46 -7.15 -18.75 1.47
CA ILE A 46 -6.10 -19.24 0.53
C ILE A 46 -6.69 -20.09 -0.59
N GLN A 47 -7.76 -20.87 -0.32
CA GLN A 47 -8.41 -21.68 -1.35
C GLN A 47 -9.09 -20.79 -2.39
N ASP A 48 -9.87 -19.80 -1.95
CA ASP A 48 -10.63 -18.92 -2.85
C ASP A 48 -9.68 -18.08 -3.73
N ILE A 49 -8.54 -17.64 -3.14
CA ILE A 49 -7.50 -16.92 -3.88
C ILE A 49 -6.84 -17.84 -4.91
N ALA A 50 -6.54 -19.09 -4.55
CA ALA A 50 -5.97 -20.08 -5.46
C ALA A 50 -6.90 -20.35 -6.64
N ASP A 51 -8.19 -20.55 -6.38
CA ASP A 51 -9.21 -20.80 -7.40
C ASP A 51 -9.37 -19.59 -8.33
N ARG A 52 -9.43 -18.36 -7.76
CA ARG A 52 -9.52 -17.11 -8.52
C ARG A 52 -8.36 -16.92 -9.49
N HIS A 53 -7.15 -17.29 -9.08
CA HIS A 53 -5.94 -17.09 -9.90
C HIS A 53 -5.47 -18.33 -10.65
N GLY A 54 -6.27 -19.41 -10.68
CA GLY A 54 -5.94 -20.65 -11.38
C GLY A 54 -4.60 -21.23 -10.91
N SER A 55 -4.41 -21.35 -9.58
CA SER A 55 -3.18 -21.84 -9.00
C SER A 55 -3.45 -22.84 -7.86
N SER A 56 -2.40 -23.48 -7.33
CA SER A 56 -2.50 -24.26 -6.09
C SER A 56 -2.31 -23.37 -4.85
N LYS A 57 -2.59 -23.91 -3.66
CA LYS A 57 -2.44 -23.19 -2.38
C LYS A 57 -0.99 -22.80 -2.06
N THR A 58 -0.01 -23.56 -2.53
CA THR A 58 1.40 -23.33 -2.22
C THR A 58 1.90 -21.98 -2.72
N PRO A 59 1.81 -21.63 -4.03
CA PRO A 59 2.23 -20.30 -4.49
C PRO A 59 1.42 -19.16 -3.87
N VAL A 60 0.15 -19.38 -3.47
CA VAL A 60 -0.64 -18.35 -2.77
C VAL A 60 -0.08 -18.10 -1.36
N ARG A 61 0.30 -19.16 -0.61
CA ARG A 61 0.94 -19.00 0.69
C ARG A 61 2.30 -18.30 0.58
N GLU A 62 3.10 -18.64 -0.41
CA GLU A 62 4.38 -17.98 -0.69
C GLU A 62 4.18 -16.48 -1.03
N ALA A 63 3.18 -16.17 -1.83
CA ALA A 63 2.78 -14.80 -2.13
C ALA A 63 2.35 -14.05 -0.85
N ALA A 64 1.55 -14.68 0.01
CA ALA A 64 1.14 -14.10 1.30
C ALA A 64 2.36 -13.87 2.23
N CYS A 65 3.34 -14.79 2.27
CA CYS A 65 4.59 -14.58 3.01
C CYS A 65 5.40 -13.40 2.47
N ARG A 66 5.44 -13.18 1.15
CA ARG A 66 6.09 -11.99 0.56
C ARG A 66 5.37 -10.71 0.96
N LEU A 67 4.02 -10.68 0.87
CA LEU A 67 3.24 -9.53 1.32
C LEU A 67 3.37 -9.27 2.83
N MET A 68 3.61 -10.31 3.63
CA MET A 68 3.92 -10.19 5.04
C MET A 68 5.28 -9.49 5.25
N GLY A 69 6.29 -9.83 4.46
CA GLY A 69 7.57 -9.11 4.44
C GLY A 69 7.45 -7.64 4.05
N GLU A 70 6.44 -7.30 3.25
CA GLU A 70 6.12 -5.91 2.85
C GLU A 70 5.24 -5.18 3.89
N GLY A 71 4.74 -5.87 4.91
CA GLY A 71 3.85 -5.33 5.94
C GLY A 71 2.42 -5.09 5.50
N LEU A 72 1.97 -5.78 4.45
CA LEU A 72 0.60 -5.69 3.90
C LEU A 72 -0.33 -6.75 4.49
N VAL A 73 0.26 -7.85 4.92
CA VAL A 73 -0.40 -9.02 5.49
C VAL A 73 0.31 -9.36 6.79
N GLU A 74 -0.40 -9.96 7.73
CA GLU A 74 0.14 -10.43 9.02
C GLU A 74 -0.37 -11.84 9.32
N PRO A 75 0.28 -12.60 10.24
CA PRO A 75 -0.23 -13.90 10.68
C PRO A 75 -1.58 -13.73 11.36
N ASP A 76 -2.51 -14.64 11.06
CA ASP A 76 -3.80 -14.72 11.77
C ASP A 76 -3.67 -15.62 13.00
N SER A 77 -4.27 -15.24 14.13
CA SER A 77 -4.21 -16.00 15.39
C SER A 77 -4.86 -17.38 15.30
N ALA A 78 -5.85 -17.55 14.42
CA ALA A 78 -6.47 -18.83 14.12
C ALA A 78 -5.74 -19.63 13.03
N GLY A 79 -4.53 -19.17 12.65
CA GLY A 79 -3.72 -19.74 11.59
C GLY A 79 -4.01 -19.18 10.21
N GLY A 80 -2.96 -19.13 9.37
CA GLY A 80 -3.02 -18.51 8.06
C GLY A 80 -2.61 -17.03 8.09
N PHE A 81 -3.23 -16.22 7.25
CA PHE A 81 -2.88 -14.82 7.03
C PHE A 81 -4.13 -13.94 7.05
N ARG A 82 -3.95 -12.69 7.44
CA ARG A 82 -4.96 -11.65 7.30
C ARG A 82 -4.34 -10.35 6.80
N VAL A 83 -5.15 -9.50 6.21
CA VAL A 83 -4.74 -8.14 5.81
C VAL A 83 -4.38 -7.35 7.06
N THR A 84 -3.21 -6.69 7.04
CA THR A 84 -2.73 -5.92 8.19
C THR A 84 -3.70 -4.83 8.61
N LEU A 85 -4.07 -4.84 9.89
CA LEU A 85 -4.76 -3.74 10.54
C LEU A 85 -3.75 -2.97 11.40
N ALA A 86 -3.09 -2.00 10.79
CA ALA A 86 -2.01 -1.27 11.45
C ALA A 86 -2.52 -0.47 12.66
N PRO A 87 -1.91 -0.61 13.86
CA PRO A 87 -2.26 0.17 15.03
C PRO A 87 -2.11 1.68 14.79
N PRO A 88 -2.91 2.54 15.46
CA PRO A 88 -2.86 3.98 15.28
C PRO A 88 -1.46 4.59 15.46
N LEU A 89 -0.67 4.11 16.43
CA LEU A 89 0.69 4.58 16.67
C LEU A 89 1.62 4.28 15.48
N VAL A 90 1.50 3.10 14.86
CA VAL A 90 2.25 2.73 13.66
C VAL A 90 1.86 3.64 12.50
N LEU A 91 0.57 3.97 12.35
CA LEU A 91 0.08 4.88 11.31
C LEU A 91 0.60 6.31 11.51
N ILE A 92 0.68 6.81 12.75
CA ILE A 92 1.29 8.11 13.07
C ILE A 92 2.72 8.17 12.53
N HIS A 93 3.54 7.17 12.87
CA HIS A 93 4.94 7.13 12.42
C HIS A 93 5.06 6.97 10.92
N LEU A 94 4.21 6.16 10.30
CA LEU A 94 4.23 5.93 8.86
C LEU A 94 3.82 7.19 8.07
N TYR A 95 2.80 7.92 8.52
CA TYR A 95 2.41 9.20 7.93
C TYR A 95 3.49 10.27 8.13
N ALA A 96 4.10 10.37 9.33
CA ALA A 96 5.18 11.30 9.60
C ALA A 96 6.39 11.04 8.68
N TRP A 97 6.81 9.77 8.56
CA TRP A 97 7.91 9.38 7.68
C TRP A 97 7.62 9.68 6.21
N ASN A 98 6.41 9.36 5.74
CA ASN A 98 5.99 9.68 4.37
C ASN A 98 6.01 11.19 4.10
N ALA A 99 5.57 12.01 5.06
CA ALA A 99 5.65 13.46 4.95
C ALA A 99 7.09 13.94 4.77
N HIS A 100 8.01 13.54 5.66
CA HIS A 100 9.42 13.92 5.59
C HIS A 100 10.06 13.55 4.25
N LEU A 101 9.80 12.35 3.76
CA LEU A 101 10.33 11.89 2.48
C LEU A 101 9.82 12.77 1.33
N LEU A 102 8.51 12.94 1.22
CA LEU A 102 7.89 13.71 0.14
C LEU A 102 8.29 15.19 0.16
N LEU A 103 8.41 15.80 1.34
CA LEU A 103 8.87 17.18 1.50
C LEU A 103 10.31 17.34 1.02
N SER A 104 11.20 16.41 1.41
CA SER A 104 12.60 16.40 0.96
C SER A 104 12.71 16.25 -0.57
N LEU A 105 11.89 15.36 -1.18
CA LEU A 105 11.88 15.16 -2.62
C LEU A 105 11.37 16.43 -3.35
N ALA A 106 10.23 16.96 -2.92
CA ALA A 106 9.64 18.16 -3.54
C ALA A 106 10.55 19.38 -3.46
N GLN A 107 11.28 19.56 -2.35
CA GLN A 107 12.21 20.68 -2.17
C GLN A 107 13.37 20.67 -3.16
N LYS A 108 13.84 19.47 -3.55
CA LYS A 108 14.98 19.31 -4.48
C LYS A 108 14.59 19.38 -5.96
N MET A 109 13.30 19.32 -6.27
CA MET A 109 12.81 19.34 -7.64
C MET A 109 12.93 20.75 -8.26
N LYS A 110 13.19 20.83 -9.56
CA LYS A 110 13.06 22.09 -10.31
C LYS A 110 11.58 22.50 -10.40
N LYS A 111 11.29 23.80 -10.31
CA LYS A 111 9.91 24.33 -10.36
C LYS A 111 9.13 23.81 -11.58
N SER A 112 9.76 23.79 -12.77
CA SER A 112 9.12 23.28 -13.99
C SER A 112 8.75 21.81 -13.91
N VAL A 113 9.65 20.96 -13.36
CA VAL A 113 9.42 19.53 -13.19
C VAL A 113 8.28 19.30 -12.20
N LEU A 114 8.31 19.98 -11.05
CA LEU A 114 7.26 19.90 -10.05
C LEU A 114 5.89 20.29 -10.63
N SER A 115 5.80 21.44 -11.33
CA SER A 115 4.56 21.87 -11.97
C SER A 115 4.06 20.85 -12.99
N GLN A 116 4.92 20.36 -13.89
CA GLN A 116 4.56 19.35 -14.88
C GLN A 116 4.06 18.05 -14.24
N THR A 117 4.72 17.62 -13.15
CA THR A 117 4.29 16.40 -12.41
C THR A 117 2.89 16.57 -11.84
N LEU A 118 2.59 17.70 -11.21
CA LEU A 118 1.27 17.99 -10.65
C LEU A 118 0.21 18.15 -11.74
N ASP A 119 0.55 18.79 -12.86
CA ASP A 119 -0.37 19.03 -14.00
C ASP A 119 -0.88 17.74 -14.62
N ARG A 120 -0.11 16.65 -14.59
CA ARG A 120 -0.55 15.33 -15.06
C ARG A 120 -1.81 14.86 -14.36
N PHE A 121 -1.99 15.23 -13.09
CA PHE A 121 -3.14 14.84 -12.27
C PHE A 121 -4.24 15.89 -12.20
N SER A 122 -3.97 17.14 -12.51
CA SER A 122 -4.97 18.23 -12.43
C SER A 122 -6.10 18.08 -13.46
N ARG A 123 -5.85 17.34 -14.55
CA ARG A 123 -6.80 17.11 -15.66
C ARG A 123 -7.55 15.79 -15.55
N SER A 124 -7.14 14.89 -14.65
CA SER A 124 -7.83 13.62 -14.40
C SER A 124 -8.97 13.80 -13.39
N GLY A 125 -9.97 12.92 -13.44
CA GLY A 125 -10.97 12.85 -12.37
C GLY A 125 -10.33 12.54 -11.03
N PHE A 126 -10.86 13.12 -9.94
CA PHE A 126 -10.29 12.95 -8.59
C PHE A 126 -10.88 11.78 -7.81
N GLY A 127 -11.46 10.80 -8.51
CA GLY A 127 -12.06 9.63 -7.90
C GLY A 127 -13.49 9.87 -7.39
N THR A 128 -14.28 8.82 -7.41
CA THR A 128 -15.69 8.77 -6.96
C THR A 128 -15.90 7.77 -5.84
N THR A 129 -14.89 6.95 -5.56
CA THR A 129 -14.88 5.95 -4.49
C THR A 129 -13.68 6.15 -3.56
N PRO A 130 -13.74 5.68 -2.30
CA PRO A 130 -12.58 5.71 -1.39
C PRO A 130 -11.35 5.00 -1.95
N VAL A 131 -11.52 3.89 -2.67
CA VAL A 131 -10.45 3.13 -3.30
C VAL A 131 -9.76 3.95 -4.38
N GLU A 132 -10.52 4.56 -5.29
CA GLU A 132 -9.97 5.44 -6.33
C GLU A 132 -9.20 6.63 -5.76
N ILE A 133 -9.69 7.23 -4.68
CA ILE A 133 -9.00 8.33 -3.99
C ILE A 133 -7.69 7.86 -3.35
N ALA A 134 -7.70 6.70 -2.70
CA ALA A 134 -6.50 6.12 -2.10
C ALA A 134 -5.43 5.80 -3.17
N THR A 135 -5.85 5.18 -4.28
CA THR A 135 -5.01 4.87 -5.44
C THR A 135 -4.42 6.14 -6.07
N LEU A 136 -5.26 7.14 -6.32
CA LEU A 136 -4.82 8.41 -6.91
C LEU A 136 -3.83 9.15 -5.97
N THR A 137 -4.08 9.12 -4.67
CA THR A 137 -3.15 9.69 -3.68
C THR A 137 -1.77 9.03 -3.77
N GLY A 138 -1.74 7.70 -3.81
CA GLY A 138 -0.50 6.94 -3.98
C GLY A 138 0.20 7.28 -5.29
N SER A 139 -0.54 7.39 -6.39
CA SER A 139 0.00 7.74 -7.71
C SER A 139 0.61 9.14 -7.76
N ILE A 140 -0.02 10.14 -7.11
CA ILE A 140 0.53 11.50 -7.00
C ILE A 140 1.87 11.48 -6.26
N PHE A 141 1.93 10.80 -5.12
CA PHE A 141 3.16 10.73 -4.32
C PHE A 141 4.26 9.93 -5.01
N LEU A 142 3.90 8.84 -5.69
CA LEU A 142 4.85 8.06 -6.49
C LEU A 142 5.43 8.89 -7.64
N ALA A 143 4.59 9.65 -8.35
CA ALA A 143 5.04 10.52 -9.45
C ALA A 143 6.01 11.62 -8.98
N LEU A 144 5.87 12.14 -7.75
CA LEU A 144 6.85 13.04 -7.14
C LEU A 144 8.21 12.34 -6.96
N ALA A 145 8.21 11.09 -6.49
CA ALA A 145 9.44 10.31 -6.35
C ALA A 145 10.08 9.99 -7.72
N GLU A 146 9.30 9.51 -8.68
CA GLU A 146 9.74 9.21 -10.04
C GLU A 146 10.41 10.41 -10.72
N SER A 147 9.86 11.61 -10.51
CA SER A 147 10.36 12.85 -11.08
C SER A 147 11.76 13.25 -10.58
N THR A 148 12.25 12.62 -9.51
CA THR A 148 13.61 12.83 -9.01
C THR A 148 14.67 12.01 -9.75
N GLY A 149 14.26 10.96 -10.48
CA GLY A 149 15.15 9.99 -11.11
C GLY A 149 15.90 9.07 -10.12
N ASN A 150 15.52 9.07 -8.84
CA ASN A 150 16.13 8.25 -7.79
C ASN A 150 15.32 6.96 -7.58
N PRO A 151 15.81 5.77 -8.01
CA PRO A 151 15.08 4.52 -7.89
C PRO A 151 14.82 4.11 -6.43
N GLU A 152 15.71 4.44 -5.50
CA GLU A 152 15.54 4.13 -4.07
C GLU A 152 14.40 4.97 -3.45
N ALA A 153 14.28 6.24 -3.86
CA ALA A 153 13.15 7.07 -3.45
C ALA A 153 11.82 6.52 -3.99
N VAL A 154 11.81 6.09 -5.26
CA VAL A 154 10.64 5.46 -5.89
C VAL A 154 10.23 4.19 -5.13
N ALA A 155 11.17 3.28 -4.88
CA ALA A 155 10.91 2.03 -4.15
C ALA A 155 10.37 2.31 -2.73
N THR A 156 10.98 3.26 -2.02
CA THR A 156 10.56 3.61 -0.65
C THR A 156 9.16 4.22 -0.64
N VAL A 157 8.86 5.15 -1.55
CA VAL A 157 7.52 5.76 -1.64
C VAL A 157 6.47 4.73 -2.05
N ALA A 158 6.79 3.82 -2.98
CA ALA A 158 5.90 2.74 -3.38
C ALA A 158 5.55 1.84 -2.18
N GLN A 159 6.55 1.39 -1.42
CA GLN A 159 6.34 0.54 -0.24
C GLN A 159 5.46 1.24 0.83
N ILE A 160 5.71 2.52 1.09
CA ILE A 160 4.89 3.29 2.03
C ILE A 160 3.46 3.46 1.50
N ASN A 161 3.30 3.71 0.21
CA ASN A 161 2.00 3.83 -0.44
C ASN A 161 1.16 2.57 -0.29
N ASP A 162 1.76 1.41 -0.52
CA ASP A 162 1.09 0.11 -0.37
C ASP A 162 0.61 -0.11 1.08
N ARG A 163 1.45 0.18 2.06
CA ARG A 163 1.10 0.09 3.50
C ARG A 163 0.04 1.09 3.93
N LEU A 164 0.00 2.27 3.30
CA LEU A 164 -0.99 3.31 3.57
C LEU A 164 -2.27 3.16 2.72
N PHE A 165 -2.39 2.14 1.89
CA PHE A 165 -3.54 1.98 0.99
C PHE A 165 -4.86 1.89 1.77
N TYR A 166 -5.03 0.89 2.64
CA TYR A 166 -6.26 0.74 3.44
C TYR A 166 -6.50 1.87 4.45
N PRO A 167 -5.49 2.40 5.16
CA PRO A 167 -5.65 3.62 5.94
C PRO A 167 -6.17 4.83 5.13
N ARG A 168 -5.76 4.96 3.87
CA ARG A 168 -6.28 6.01 2.97
C ARG A 168 -7.70 5.74 2.51
N VAL A 169 -8.03 4.47 2.21
CA VAL A 169 -9.41 4.07 1.87
C VAL A 169 -10.35 4.44 3.02
N ALA A 170 -10.00 4.07 4.26
CA ALA A 170 -10.78 4.42 5.45
C ALA A 170 -10.88 5.94 5.64
N GLY A 171 -9.77 6.67 5.46
CA GLY A 171 -9.71 8.14 5.58
C GLY A 171 -10.46 8.89 4.47
N ALA A 172 -10.78 8.23 3.35
CA ALA A 172 -11.54 8.80 2.24
C ALA A 172 -13.06 8.56 2.31
N ALA A 173 -13.59 8.15 3.46
CA ALA A 173 -15.03 7.90 3.64
C ALA A 173 -15.91 9.10 3.21
N LYS A 174 -15.43 10.34 3.42
CA LYS A 174 -16.03 11.56 2.88
C LYS A 174 -15.44 11.90 1.50
N VAL A 175 -15.85 11.15 0.48
CA VAL A 175 -15.28 11.18 -0.88
C VAL A 175 -15.18 12.59 -1.46
N LYS A 176 -16.22 13.42 -1.33
CA LYS A 176 -16.21 14.80 -1.89
C LYS A 176 -15.11 15.67 -1.27
N GLU A 177 -14.89 15.56 0.05
CA GLU A 177 -13.87 16.31 0.77
C GLU A 177 -12.46 15.80 0.39
N ALA A 178 -12.28 14.49 0.32
CA ALA A 178 -11.04 13.87 -0.08
C ALA A 178 -10.67 14.19 -1.54
N ALA A 179 -11.62 14.17 -2.46
CA ALA A 179 -11.42 14.58 -3.86
C ALA A 179 -11.05 16.07 -3.96
N LYS A 180 -11.66 16.95 -3.15
CA LYS A 180 -11.31 18.37 -3.07
C LYS A 180 -9.88 18.57 -2.55
N GLU A 181 -9.46 17.77 -1.58
CA GLU A 181 -8.09 17.77 -1.05
C GLU A 181 -7.08 17.43 -2.15
N LEU A 182 -7.32 16.37 -2.94
CA LEU A 182 -6.44 15.98 -4.04
C LEU A 182 -6.42 17.03 -5.16
N ARG A 183 -7.55 17.62 -5.50
CA ARG A 183 -7.61 18.75 -6.45
C ARG A 183 -6.76 19.91 -5.97
N THR A 184 -6.78 20.21 -4.68
CA THR A 184 -5.93 21.24 -4.09
C THR A 184 -4.47 20.81 -4.13
N MET A 185 -4.17 19.54 -3.81
CA MET A 185 -2.81 18.98 -3.82
C MET A 185 -2.13 19.15 -5.18
N THR A 186 -2.85 18.91 -6.27
CA THR A 186 -2.31 18.91 -7.64
C THR A 186 -2.39 20.26 -8.36
N ASN A 187 -2.96 21.30 -7.74
CA ASN A 187 -3.05 22.63 -8.35
C ASN A 187 -1.65 23.26 -8.46
N SER A 188 -1.10 23.31 -9.67
CA SER A 188 0.18 23.91 -10.01
C SER A 188 0.07 25.40 -10.42
N ALA A 189 -1.16 25.88 -10.74
CA ALA A 189 -1.44 27.26 -11.15
C ALA A 189 -1.39 28.20 -9.94
N VAL A 190 -0.22 28.31 -9.30
CA VAL A 190 0.06 29.13 -8.11
C VAL A 190 1.37 29.88 -8.27
N ALA A 191 1.49 31.05 -7.63
CA ALA A 191 2.68 31.89 -7.74
C ALA A 191 3.97 31.16 -7.29
N ASP A 192 3.88 30.44 -6.17
CA ASP A 192 4.98 29.64 -5.62
C ASP A 192 4.53 28.18 -5.41
N VAL A 193 4.86 27.34 -6.38
CA VAL A 193 4.48 25.93 -6.37
C VAL A 193 5.21 25.15 -5.27
N HIS A 194 6.49 25.48 -4.96
CA HIS A 194 7.23 24.79 -3.90
C HIS A 194 6.62 25.06 -2.52
N LYS A 195 6.40 26.32 -2.18
CA LYS A 195 5.77 26.69 -0.92
C LYS A 195 4.35 26.10 -0.80
N SER A 196 3.62 26.08 -1.93
CA SER A 196 2.26 25.52 -1.95
C SER A 196 2.25 24.02 -1.75
N ILE A 197 3.07 23.25 -2.48
CA ILE A 197 3.10 21.79 -2.35
C ILE A 197 3.62 21.37 -0.98
N HIS A 198 4.62 22.06 -0.45
CA HIS A 198 5.14 21.83 0.90
C HIS A 198 4.01 21.88 1.94
N ARG A 199 3.31 23.01 2.02
CA ARG A 199 2.19 23.20 2.94
C ARG A 199 1.06 22.16 2.75
N ARG A 200 0.79 21.76 1.50
CA ARG A 200 -0.27 20.78 1.19
C ARG A 200 0.12 19.38 1.62
N ILE A 201 1.37 18.97 1.43
CA ILE A 201 1.90 17.69 1.92
C ILE A 201 1.85 17.67 3.45
N GLU A 202 2.34 18.71 4.12
CA GLU A 202 2.27 18.82 5.58
C GLU A 202 0.83 18.71 6.08
N SER A 203 -0.06 19.55 5.57
CA SER A 203 -1.46 19.58 5.99
C SER A 203 -2.19 18.25 5.72
N TYR A 204 -1.85 17.54 4.62
CA TYR A 204 -2.40 16.22 4.31
C TYR A 204 -2.04 15.19 5.39
N HIS A 205 -0.76 15.14 5.76
CA HIS A 205 -0.26 14.16 6.72
C HIS A 205 -0.63 14.51 8.16
N GLU A 206 -0.55 15.77 8.54
CA GLU A 206 -0.91 16.25 9.87
C GLU A 206 -2.36 15.92 10.23
N ARG A 207 -3.31 16.15 9.32
CA ARG A 207 -4.71 15.78 9.57
C ARG A 207 -4.89 14.30 9.88
N ARG A 208 -4.12 13.43 9.22
CA ARG A 208 -4.17 11.98 9.43
C ARG A 208 -3.49 11.57 10.73
N ILE A 209 -2.38 12.20 11.07
CA ILE A 209 -1.69 12.01 12.35
C ILE A 209 -2.61 12.41 13.50
N VAL A 210 -3.20 13.61 13.48
CA VAL A 210 -4.13 14.11 14.50
C VAL A 210 -5.35 13.19 14.62
N HIS A 211 -5.86 12.65 13.53
CA HIS A 211 -6.96 11.67 13.56
C HIS A 211 -6.56 10.40 14.34
N GLN A 212 -5.37 9.85 14.10
CA GLN A 212 -4.89 8.66 14.81
C GLN A 212 -4.63 8.95 16.30
N GLN A 213 -4.13 10.13 16.63
CA GLN A 213 -3.95 10.56 18.02
C GLN A 213 -5.28 10.59 18.78
N LYS A 214 -6.35 11.09 18.15
CA LYS A 214 -7.70 11.08 18.75
C LYS A 214 -8.21 9.65 18.99
N ILE A 215 -7.96 8.71 18.07
CA ILE A 215 -8.32 7.31 18.27
C ILE A 215 -7.61 6.74 19.50
N ILE A 216 -6.31 7.00 19.66
CA ILE A 216 -5.55 6.55 20.85
C ILE A 216 -6.15 7.13 22.13
N GLN A 217 -6.53 8.42 22.13
CA GLN A 217 -7.13 9.07 23.31
C GLN A 217 -8.48 8.42 23.69
N ILE A 218 -9.33 8.13 22.70
CA ILE A 218 -10.62 7.46 22.91
C ILE A 218 -10.40 6.08 23.53
N LEU A 219 -9.53 5.26 22.92
CA LEU A 219 -9.22 3.92 23.42
C LEU A 219 -8.65 3.93 24.84
N ALA A 220 -7.82 4.93 25.17
CA ALA A 220 -7.27 5.08 26.52
C ALA A 220 -8.35 5.46 27.55
N GLN A 221 -9.32 6.29 27.19
CA GLN A 221 -10.46 6.63 28.05
C GLN A 221 -11.36 5.43 28.29
N GLU A 222 -11.73 4.69 27.26
CA GLU A 222 -12.55 3.47 27.37
C GLU A 222 -11.89 2.41 28.26
N ALA A 223 -10.56 2.28 28.21
CA ALA A 223 -9.81 1.36 29.06
C ALA A 223 -9.76 1.77 30.55
N LEU A 224 -9.99 3.05 30.87
CA LEU A 224 -10.04 3.54 32.26
C LEU A 224 -11.44 3.42 32.88
N GLU A 225 -12.48 3.23 32.07
CA GLU A 225 -13.86 3.11 32.49
C GLU A 225 -14.30 1.62 32.72
N GLN A 226 -13.44 0.66 32.37
CA GLN A 226 -13.62 -0.79 32.59
C GLN A 226 -12.92 -1.27 33.85
#